data_d55b216a338ba03ff46a676ab52cbb1a
#
_entry.id   d55b216a338ba03ff46a676ab52cbb1a
#
_cell.length_a   1.000
_cell.length_b   1.000
_cell.length_c   1.000
_cell.angle_alpha   90.00
_cell.angle_beta   90.00
_cell.angle_gamma   90.00
#
_symmetry.space_group_name_H-M   'P 1'
#
loop_
_entity.id
_entity.type
_entity.pdbx_description
1 polymer ?
#
loop_
_entity_poly.entity_id
_entity_poly.type
_entity_poly.pdbx_seq_one_letter_code
_entity_poly.pdbx_strand_id
1 'polypeptide(L)'
;MPIRTTRTPLAICTALVMTWVSATVSQEAGRDYPQWRGRDRDGSASAFVEPAMWPDALTRQWKVDVGEGYSTPVVVGDTVYVFARRNGNEVMTALDATTGRERWHTGYTAPYEPDVLAAAHGVGPKATPLFHQGRLFSLGMTGIVSAFDAGTGRLLWQTPAADEHPTYGMSVSPVAEGNLVMVHPGNHGPLTAFDAKTGAVRWSAPGRASYASPIVTDLQGVRQVVTMTANSVLGVSMADGTRLWEHAWPARGTPSAITPTRYEDTIIVGSQGMGVMALRPTVRGGAWSVDVVWETTEVSLFLSNPVLVDHTLFGLSEKARGQYFALDADTGAVLWLGPPRQAENTAVVKAGRLLFLLNDDGELMVERSRRDGFDPVARYSVATNATWAQPAISGNRIFVKDVSSLTLWTLE
;
A
#
# COMPACT_ATOMS: atom_id res chain seq x y z
N MET A 1 59.87 39.97 -51.64
CA MET A 1 59.68 39.54 -50.22
C MET A 1 58.24 39.82 -49.84
N PRO A 2 57.33 38.81 -49.73
CA PRO A 2 55.99 39.05 -49.29
C PRO A 2 55.81 38.73 -47.79
N ILE A 3 55.08 39.61 -47.15
CA ILE A 3 54.75 39.57 -45.71
C ILE A 3 53.61 38.56 -45.52
N ARG A 4 53.84 37.56 -44.65
CA ARG A 4 52.82 36.60 -44.21
C ARG A 4 52.05 37.19 -43.04
N THR A 5 50.74 37.37 -43.21
CA THR A 5 49.77 37.66 -42.11
C THR A 5 49.20 36.35 -41.56
N THR A 6 49.51 36.09 -40.29
CA THR A 6 48.90 34.98 -39.55
C THR A 6 47.51 35.39 -39.02
N ARG A 7 46.49 34.65 -39.39
CA ARG A 7 45.14 34.74 -38.82
C ARG A 7 44.99 33.75 -37.67
N THR A 8 44.69 34.22 -36.49
CA THR A 8 44.32 33.45 -35.31
C THR A 8 42.83 33.08 -35.39
N PRO A 9 42.41 31.82 -35.19
CA PRO A 9 40.99 31.47 -35.13
C PRO A 9 40.40 31.80 -33.76
N LEU A 10 39.25 32.47 -33.77
CA LEU A 10 38.43 32.78 -32.62
C LEU A 10 37.68 31.48 -32.21
N ALA A 11 37.98 30.95 -31.05
CA ALA A 11 37.22 29.82 -30.48
C ALA A 11 35.93 30.36 -29.83
N ILE A 12 34.77 29.99 -30.39
CA ILE A 12 33.48 30.26 -29.79
C ILE A 12 33.23 29.16 -28.74
N CYS A 13 33.30 29.53 -27.47
CA CYS A 13 32.81 28.68 -26.36
C CYS A 13 31.29 28.69 -26.33
N THR A 14 30.69 27.59 -26.76
CA THR A 14 29.27 27.28 -26.48
C THR A 14 29.25 26.42 -25.21
N ALA A 15 29.01 27.05 -24.10
CA ALA A 15 28.86 26.34 -22.82
C ALA A 15 27.46 26.50 -22.25
N LEU A 16 26.83 25.36 -22.06
CA LEU A 16 25.89 24.95 -21.02
C LEU A 16 24.60 25.72 -20.79
N VAL A 17 23.53 25.12 -21.29
CA VAL A 17 22.22 25.11 -20.60
C VAL A 17 21.75 23.65 -20.57
N MET A 18 22.21 22.86 -19.60
CA MET A 18 21.72 21.48 -19.37
C MET A 18 21.93 21.02 -17.92
N THR A 19 21.35 21.72 -16.92
CA THR A 19 21.44 21.21 -15.53
C THR A 19 20.20 21.38 -14.66
N TRP A 20 19.11 21.96 -15.15
CA TRP A 20 17.94 22.22 -14.27
C TRP A 20 16.76 21.24 -14.43
N VAL A 21 16.72 20.41 -15.48
CA VAL A 21 15.60 19.48 -15.72
C VAL A 21 15.72 18.21 -14.87
N SER A 22 16.94 17.80 -14.52
CA SER A 22 17.17 16.56 -13.78
C SER A 22 16.79 16.63 -12.29
N ALA A 23 16.86 17.80 -11.67
CA ALA A 23 16.58 17.96 -10.24
C ALA A 23 15.08 17.99 -9.95
N THR A 24 14.28 18.59 -10.81
CA THR A 24 12.81 18.65 -10.66
C THR A 24 12.17 17.28 -10.85
N VAL A 25 12.60 16.50 -11.84
CA VAL A 25 12.09 15.14 -12.08
C VAL A 25 12.44 14.19 -10.92
N SER A 26 13.64 14.31 -10.36
CA SER A 26 14.06 13.52 -9.19
C SER A 26 13.28 13.88 -7.91
N GLN A 27 12.95 15.16 -7.71
CA GLN A 27 12.23 15.64 -6.55
C GLN A 27 10.72 15.29 -6.64
N GLU A 28 10.12 15.30 -7.83
CA GLU A 28 8.74 14.84 -8.05
C GLU A 28 8.60 13.33 -7.86
N ALA A 29 9.53 12.52 -8.40
CA ALA A 29 9.53 11.07 -8.19
C ALA A 29 9.65 10.68 -6.70
N GLY A 30 10.28 11.52 -5.86
CA GLY A 30 10.37 11.31 -4.41
C GLY A 30 9.05 11.47 -3.67
N ARG A 31 8.02 12.11 -4.28
CA ARG A 31 6.71 12.35 -3.65
C ARG A 31 5.66 11.33 -4.02
N ASP A 32 5.93 10.38 -4.91
CA ASP A 32 4.95 9.42 -5.37
C ASP A 32 4.49 8.46 -4.25
N TYR A 33 3.19 8.11 -4.30
CA TYR A 33 2.56 7.07 -3.50
C TYR A 33 1.93 6.03 -4.45
N PRO A 34 2.77 5.18 -5.11
CA PRO A 34 2.39 4.48 -6.34
C PRO A 34 1.62 3.17 -6.12
N GLN A 35 1.45 2.73 -4.88
CA GLN A 35 0.85 1.44 -4.54
C GLN A 35 0.38 1.40 -3.07
N TRP A 36 -0.22 0.28 -2.70
CA TRP A 36 -0.57 -0.07 -1.32
C TRP A 36 0.62 0.14 -0.37
N ARG A 37 0.39 0.92 0.69
CA ARG A 37 1.37 1.25 1.72
C ARG A 37 2.61 2.03 1.21
N GLY A 38 2.45 2.83 0.14
CA GLY A 38 3.50 3.67 -0.39
C GLY A 38 4.53 2.94 -1.26
N ARG A 39 5.59 3.65 -1.63
CA ARG A 39 6.61 3.17 -2.57
C ARG A 39 7.23 1.84 -2.16
N ASP A 40 7.56 1.69 -0.89
CA ASP A 40 8.28 0.52 -0.35
C ASP A 40 7.34 -0.51 0.30
N ARG A 41 6.02 -0.32 0.20
CA ARG A 41 4.95 -1.16 0.80
C ARG A 41 5.07 -1.32 2.32
N ASP A 42 5.73 -0.42 2.99
CA ASP A 42 6.01 -0.45 4.43
C ASP A 42 5.21 0.60 5.23
N GLY A 43 4.30 1.31 4.58
CA GLY A 43 3.49 2.39 5.15
C GLY A 43 4.21 3.73 5.19
N SER A 44 5.33 3.90 4.48
CA SER A 44 6.05 5.17 4.44
C SER A 44 5.50 6.13 3.40
N ALA A 45 5.43 7.41 3.80
CA ALA A 45 5.27 8.55 2.92
C ALA A 45 6.63 9.25 2.74
N SER A 46 6.97 9.55 1.49
CA SER A 46 8.22 10.22 1.16
C SER A 46 8.03 11.74 1.04
N ALA A 47 9.11 12.48 1.28
CA ALA A 47 9.18 13.93 1.08
C ALA A 47 8.17 14.77 1.88
N PHE A 48 7.60 14.23 2.96
CA PHE A 48 6.83 15.03 3.90
C PHE A 48 7.79 15.95 4.69
N VAL A 49 7.39 17.21 4.81
CA VAL A 49 8.13 18.21 5.61
C VAL A 49 7.28 18.58 6.82
N GLU A 50 7.77 18.27 8.01
CA GLU A 50 7.08 18.63 9.25
C GLU A 50 6.99 20.16 9.36
N PRO A 51 5.79 20.73 9.64
CA PRO A 51 5.65 22.18 9.82
C PRO A 51 6.32 22.61 11.12
N ALA A 52 6.82 23.86 11.16
CA ALA A 52 7.37 24.44 12.38
C ALA A 52 6.34 24.49 13.52
N MET A 53 5.06 24.65 13.17
CA MET A 53 3.91 24.63 14.07
C MET A 53 2.74 23.94 13.34
N TRP A 54 2.10 22.98 13.99
CA TRP A 54 0.94 22.31 13.47
C TRP A 54 -0.26 23.30 13.45
N PRO A 55 -0.98 23.43 12.31
CA PRO A 55 -2.16 24.30 12.26
C PRO A 55 -3.31 23.73 13.08
N ASP A 56 -4.22 24.60 13.54
CA ASP A 56 -5.43 24.18 14.25
C ASP A 56 -6.39 23.37 13.36
N ALA A 57 -6.33 23.56 12.04
CA ALA A 57 -7.12 22.84 11.04
C ALA A 57 -6.35 22.68 9.74
N LEU A 58 -6.59 21.58 9.02
CA LEU A 58 -6.09 21.39 7.66
C LEU A 58 -6.93 22.20 6.67
N THR A 59 -6.30 22.69 5.60
CA THR A 59 -7.00 23.36 4.51
C THR A 59 -7.45 22.36 3.46
N ARG A 60 -8.77 22.32 3.20
CA ARG A 60 -9.34 21.50 2.13
C ARG A 60 -9.18 22.20 0.79
N GLN A 61 -8.33 21.65 -0.09
CA GLN A 61 -8.09 22.19 -1.42
C GLN A 61 -9.26 21.86 -2.36
N TRP A 62 -9.69 20.61 -2.36
CA TRP A 62 -10.84 20.14 -3.12
C TRP A 62 -11.44 18.86 -2.53
N LYS A 63 -12.70 18.58 -2.90
CA LYS A 63 -13.40 17.32 -2.63
C LYS A 63 -14.20 16.94 -3.86
N VAL A 64 -14.08 15.68 -4.33
CA VAL A 64 -14.81 15.16 -5.50
C VAL A 64 -15.43 13.80 -5.19
N ASP A 65 -16.59 13.53 -5.76
CA ASP A 65 -17.21 12.22 -5.73
C ASP A 65 -16.49 11.32 -6.76
N VAL A 66 -15.97 10.19 -6.28
CA VAL A 66 -15.23 9.21 -7.08
C VAL A 66 -15.87 7.83 -7.09
N GLY A 67 -17.02 7.67 -6.40
CA GLY A 67 -17.73 6.41 -6.26
C GLY A 67 -17.30 5.61 -5.03
N GLU A 68 -18.04 4.52 -4.76
CA GLU A 68 -17.93 3.71 -3.55
C GLU A 68 -16.68 2.82 -3.55
N GLY A 69 -16.11 2.62 -2.37
CA GLY A 69 -14.99 1.71 -2.12
C GLY A 69 -13.91 2.28 -1.22
N TYR A 70 -12.98 1.41 -0.84
CA TYR A 70 -11.95 1.70 0.15
C TYR A 70 -10.53 1.46 -0.39
N SER A 71 -10.36 1.48 -1.70
CA SER A 71 -9.02 1.48 -2.32
C SER A 71 -8.26 2.75 -1.94
N THR A 72 -7.01 2.61 -1.51
CA THR A 72 -6.13 3.75 -1.28
C THR A 72 -5.90 4.52 -2.58
N PRO A 73 -5.94 5.86 -2.58
CA PRO A 73 -5.55 6.66 -3.74
C PRO A 73 -4.07 6.43 -4.09
N VAL A 74 -3.77 6.29 -5.38
CA VAL A 74 -2.40 6.19 -5.91
C VAL A 74 -2.01 7.53 -6.49
N VAL A 75 -0.87 8.09 -6.04
CA VAL A 75 -0.39 9.42 -6.48
C VAL A 75 0.93 9.26 -7.20
N VAL A 76 0.99 9.73 -8.47
CA VAL A 76 2.20 9.71 -9.28
C VAL A 76 2.32 11.04 -10.01
N GLY A 77 3.35 11.81 -9.69
CA GLY A 77 3.54 13.16 -10.19
C GLY A 77 2.35 14.06 -9.85
N ASP A 78 1.69 14.58 -10.86
CA ASP A 78 0.52 15.46 -10.76
C ASP A 78 -0.83 14.74 -11.01
N THR A 79 -0.83 13.40 -10.94
CA THR A 79 -2.04 12.59 -11.15
C THR A 79 -2.34 11.74 -9.92
N VAL A 80 -3.60 11.76 -9.51
CA VAL A 80 -4.12 10.81 -8.51
C VAL A 80 -5.09 9.84 -9.18
N TYR A 81 -4.86 8.55 -8.95
CA TYR A 81 -5.68 7.46 -9.49
C TYR A 81 -6.52 6.86 -8.37
N VAL A 82 -7.79 6.62 -8.67
CA VAL A 82 -8.77 6.05 -7.75
C VAL A 82 -9.47 4.88 -8.41
N PHE A 83 -9.59 3.78 -7.70
CA PHE A 83 -10.35 2.62 -8.14
C PHE A 83 -11.60 2.49 -7.26
N ALA A 84 -12.78 2.63 -7.83
CA ALA A 84 -14.04 2.71 -7.10
C ALA A 84 -15.19 2.09 -7.89
N ARG A 85 -16.36 1.93 -7.26
CA ARG A 85 -17.58 1.48 -7.93
C ARG A 85 -18.48 2.67 -8.25
N ARG A 86 -18.89 2.77 -9.53
CA ARG A 86 -19.86 3.75 -10.02
C ARG A 86 -20.93 3.03 -10.87
N ASN A 87 -22.19 3.21 -10.54
CA ASN A 87 -23.32 2.66 -11.32
C ASN A 87 -23.16 1.17 -11.66
N GLY A 88 -22.76 0.34 -10.69
CA GLY A 88 -22.57 -1.10 -10.86
C GLY A 88 -21.28 -1.53 -11.54
N ASN A 89 -20.46 -0.59 -12.05
CA ASN A 89 -19.17 -0.86 -12.68
C ASN A 89 -18.03 -0.62 -11.71
N GLU A 90 -16.94 -1.35 -11.83
CA GLU A 90 -15.66 -1.00 -11.25
C GLU A 90 -14.93 -0.05 -12.20
N VAL A 91 -14.49 1.10 -11.68
CA VAL A 91 -14.01 2.22 -12.48
C VAL A 91 -12.65 2.68 -11.97
N MET A 92 -11.67 2.73 -12.86
CA MET A 92 -10.41 3.42 -12.65
C MET A 92 -10.56 4.85 -13.13
N THR A 93 -10.27 5.82 -12.26
CA THR A 93 -10.35 7.25 -12.56
C THR A 93 -9.00 7.91 -12.32
N ALA A 94 -8.57 8.76 -13.23
CA ALA A 94 -7.43 9.66 -13.06
C ALA A 94 -7.91 11.09 -12.86
N LEU A 95 -7.42 11.73 -11.80
CA LEU A 95 -7.70 13.12 -11.49
C LEU A 95 -6.40 13.93 -11.52
N ASP A 96 -6.51 15.19 -11.84
CA ASP A 96 -5.45 16.16 -11.60
C ASP A 96 -5.27 16.35 -10.10
N ALA A 97 -4.07 16.08 -9.57
CA ALA A 97 -3.80 16.04 -8.15
C ALA A 97 -3.93 17.42 -7.47
N THR A 98 -3.79 18.51 -8.22
CA THR A 98 -3.89 19.89 -7.70
C THR A 98 -5.32 20.39 -7.66
N THR A 99 -6.12 20.06 -8.68
CA THR A 99 -7.46 20.64 -8.89
C THR A 99 -8.61 19.68 -8.61
N GLY A 100 -8.34 18.37 -8.51
CA GLY A 100 -9.36 17.32 -8.42
C GLY A 100 -10.14 17.09 -9.72
N ARG A 101 -9.81 17.79 -10.82
CA ARG A 101 -10.52 17.64 -12.09
C ARG A 101 -10.20 16.29 -12.74
N GLU A 102 -11.23 15.59 -13.19
CA GLU A 102 -11.09 14.32 -13.90
C GLU A 102 -10.32 14.52 -15.22
N ARG A 103 -9.30 13.69 -15.43
CA ARG A 103 -8.53 13.59 -16.67
C ARG A 103 -9.09 12.52 -17.59
N TRP A 104 -9.41 11.36 -17.01
CA TRP A 104 -10.07 10.23 -17.67
C TRP A 104 -10.67 9.27 -16.67
N HIS A 105 -11.62 8.45 -17.11
CA HIS A 105 -12.05 7.26 -16.38
C HIS A 105 -12.30 6.11 -17.36
N THR A 106 -12.18 4.87 -16.86
CA THR A 106 -12.49 3.66 -17.61
C THR A 106 -13.08 2.63 -16.64
N GLY A 107 -14.25 2.12 -17.00
CA GLY A 107 -14.98 1.15 -16.18
C GLY A 107 -15.27 -0.13 -16.93
N TYR A 108 -15.55 -1.18 -16.17
CA TYR A 108 -16.05 -2.46 -16.65
C TYR A 108 -17.12 -3.00 -15.72
N THR A 109 -18.04 -3.80 -16.29
CA THR A 109 -19.11 -4.42 -15.51
C THR A 109 -18.54 -5.50 -14.60
N ALA A 110 -18.82 -5.38 -13.30
CA ALA A 110 -18.37 -6.31 -12.26
C ALA A 110 -19.51 -6.54 -11.27
N PRO A 111 -20.49 -7.39 -11.61
CA PRO A 111 -21.61 -7.70 -10.70
C PRO A 111 -21.06 -8.24 -9.37
N TYR A 112 -21.47 -7.62 -8.28
CA TYR A 112 -21.11 -8.04 -6.93
C TYR A 112 -22.25 -7.75 -5.98
N GLU A 113 -22.71 -8.79 -5.30
CA GLU A 113 -23.68 -8.71 -4.21
C GLU A 113 -22.95 -9.15 -2.93
N PRO A 114 -22.83 -8.28 -1.93
CA PRO A 114 -22.13 -8.64 -0.70
C PRO A 114 -22.93 -9.68 0.07
N ASP A 115 -22.23 -10.63 0.68
CA ASP A 115 -22.80 -11.47 1.72
C ASP A 115 -23.38 -10.60 2.85
N VAL A 116 -24.41 -11.11 3.55
CA VAL A 116 -25.04 -10.41 4.69
C VAL A 116 -24.01 -9.99 5.74
N LEU A 117 -23.00 -10.82 5.97
CA LEU A 117 -21.90 -10.53 6.90
C LEU A 117 -20.97 -9.41 6.41
N ALA A 118 -20.95 -9.16 5.11
CA ALA A 118 -20.08 -8.16 4.47
C ALA A 118 -20.81 -6.87 4.10
N ALA A 119 -22.14 -6.80 4.26
CA ALA A 119 -22.96 -5.68 3.80
C ALA A 119 -22.49 -4.31 4.34
N ALA A 120 -22.07 -4.26 5.61
CA ALA A 120 -21.53 -3.04 6.22
C ALA A 120 -20.22 -2.54 5.59
N HIS A 121 -19.49 -3.41 4.87
CA HIS A 121 -18.24 -3.06 4.18
C HIS A 121 -18.44 -2.56 2.75
N GLY A 122 -19.70 -2.40 2.30
CA GLY A 122 -20.05 -1.87 0.98
C GLY A 122 -19.67 -2.78 -0.19
N VAL A 123 -19.96 -2.30 -1.39
CA VAL A 123 -19.81 -3.05 -2.66
C VAL A 123 -18.61 -2.60 -3.50
N GLY A 124 -17.93 -1.55 -3.12
CA GLY A 124 -16.83 -0.99 -3.90
C GLY A 124 -15.48 -1.66 -3.63
N PRO A 125 -14.51 -1.51 -4.57
CA PRO A 125 -13.19 -2.10 -4.47
C PRO A 125 -12.45 -1.72 -3.19
N LYS A 126 -11.72 -2.70 -2.63
CA LYS A 126 -10.90 -2.57 -1.41
C LYS A 126 -9.40 -2.65 -1.72
N ALA A 127 -9.03 -3.43 -2.74
CA ALA A 127 -7.65 -3.55 -3.18
C ALA A 127 -7.15 -2.22 -3.76
N THR A 128 -5.99 -1.78 -3.31
CA THR A 128 -5.32 -0.59 -3.83
C THR A 128 -4.70 -0.89 -5.19
N PRO A 129 -4.94 -0.07 -6.23
CA PRO A 129 -4.25 -0.24 -7.50
C PRO A 129 -2.75 -0.02 -7.37
N LEU A 130 -2.00 -0.57 -8.31
CA LEU A 130 -0.57 -0.44 -8.41
C LEU A 130 -0.22 0.34 -9.68
N PHE A 131 0.56 1.41 -9.56
CA PHE A 131 1.23 2.04 -10.70
C PHE A 131 2.61 1.42 -10.90
N HIS A 132 2.86 0.90 -12.09
CA HIS A 132 4.16 0.33 -12.44
C HIS A 132 4.44 0.49 -13.94
N GLN A 133 5.57 1.09 -14.29
CA GLN A 133 6.06 1.27 -15.68
C GLN A 133 4.98 1.85 -16.63
N GLY A 134 4.30 2.94 -16.21
CA GLY A 134 3.28 3.62 -17.02
C GLY A 134 1.95 2.87 -17.12
N ARG A 135 1.72 1.84 -16.31
CA ARG A 135 0.48 1.08 -16.23
C ARG A 135 -0.11 1.10 -14.84
N LEU A 136 -1.42 0.93 -14.77
CA LEU A 136 -2.15 0.71 -13.54
C LEU A 136 -2.67 -0.72 -13.53
N PHE A 137 -2.48 -1.41 -12.41
CA PHE A 137 -2.99 -2.76 -12.19
C PHE A 137 -3.98 -2.74 -11.03
N SER A 138 -5.14 -3.34 -11.21
CA SER A 138 -6.17 -3.43 -10.17
C SER A 138 -6.63 -4.86 -9.96
N LEU A 139 -7.11 -5.15 -8.75
CA LEU A 139 -7.87 -6.34 -8.41
C LEU A 139 -9.27 -5.91 -7.98
N GLY A 140 -10.29 -6.34 -8.71
CA GLY A 140 -11.69 -6.04 -8.42
C GLY A 140 -12.27 -6.90 -7.29
N MET A 141 -13.48 -6.56 -6.83
CA MET A 141 -14.20 -7.27 -5.77
C MET A 141 -14.44 -8.73 -6.06
N THR A 142 -14.61 -9.07 -7.34
CA THR A 142 -14.84 -10.44 -7.83
C THR A 142 -13.57 -11.15 -8.29
N GLY A 143 -12.39 -10.56 -7.98
CA GLY A 143 -11.09 -11.15 -8.32
C GLY A 143 -10.64 -10.94 -9.77
N ILE A 144 -11.30 -10.04 -10.50
CA ILE A 144 -10.85 -9.60 -11.84
C ILE A 144 -9.55 -8.81 -11.71
N VAL A 145 -8.50 -9.22 -12.41
CA VAL A 145 -7.26 -8.47 -12.53
C VAL A 145 -7.29 -7.67 -13.83
N SER A 146 -7.04 -6.38 -13.76
CA SER A 146 -7.07 -5.51 -14.93
C SER A 146 -5.80 -4.68 -15.03
N ALA A 147 -5.33 -4.42 -16.25
CA ALA A 147 -4.25 -3.49 -16.54
C ALA A 147 -4.72 -2.37 -17.45
N PHE A 148 -4.39 -1.13 -17.08
CA PHE A 148 -4.73 0.07 -17.85
C PHE A 148 -3.45 0.83 -18.20
N ASP A 149 -3.47 1.51 -19.33
CA ASP A 149 -2.51 2.56 -19.65
C ASP A 149 -2.74 3.76 -18.73
N ALA A 150 -1.74 4.15 -17.95
CA ALA A 150 -1.92 5.18 -16.92
C ALA A 150 -2.14 6.58 -17.50
N GLY A 151 -1.63 6.86 -18.70
CA GLY A 151 -1.79 8.17 -19.34
C GLY A 151 -3.17 8.38 -19.97
N THR A 152 -3.76 7.32 -20.52
CA THR A 152 -4.99 7.39 -21.33
C THR A 152 -6.19 6.68 -20.71
N GLY A 153 -6.00 5.83 -19.73
CA GLY A 153 -7.04 4.97 -19.15
C GLY A 153 -7.42 3.77 -20.00
N ARG A 154 -6.80 3.57 -21.17
CA ARG A 154 -7.14 2.45 -22.05
C ARG A 154 -6.89 1.11 -21.36
N LEU A 155 -7.92 0.25 -21.31
CA LEU A 155 -7.78 -1.13 -20.84
C LEU A 155 -6.83 -1.88 -21.78
N LEU A 156 -5.77 -2.47 -21.21
CA LEU A 156 -4.72 -3.19 -21.94
C LEU A 156 -5.00 -4.68 -21.98
N TRP A 157 -5.30 -5.24 -20.80
CA TRP A 157 -5.72 -6.62 -20.64
C TRP A 157 -6.51 -6.80 -19.34
N GLN A 158 -7.27 -7.89 -19.26
CA GLN A 158 -8.09 -8.23 -18.12
C GLN A 158 -8.25 -9.74 -18.01
N THR A 159 -8.26 -10.28 -16.78
CA THR A 159 -8.64 -11.67 -16.53
C THR A 159 -10.17 -11.81 -16.53
N PRO A 160 -10.73 -13.01 -16.80
CA PRO A 160 -12.15 -13.25 -16.60
C PRO A 160 -12.53 -13.12 -15.12
N ALA A 161 -13.80 -12.84 -14.86
CA ALA A 161 -14.37 -12.94 -13.53
C ALA A 161 -14.32 -14.40 -13.05
N ALA A 162 -14.19 -14.60 -11.73
CA ALA A 162 -14.40 -15.91 -11.13
C ALA A 162 -15.91 -16.24 -11.09
N ASP A 163 -16.24 -17.54 -11.10
CA ASP A 163 -17.63 -18.02 -10.97
C ASP A 163 -18.20 -17.69 -9.59
N GLU A 164 -17.33 -17.63 -8.58
CA GLU A 164 -17.66 -17.26 -7.21
C GLU A 164 -16.75 -16.11 -6.73
N HIS A 165 -17.26 -15.29 -5.82
CA HIS A 165 -16.48 -14.22 -5.18
C HIS A 165 -16.36 -14.45 -3.67
N PRO A 166 -15.31 -13.90 -3.02
CA PRO A 166 -15.14 -14.01 -1.58
C PRO A 166 -16.27 -13.29 -0.83
N THR A 167 -16.59 -13.79 0.37
CA THR A 167 -17.63 -13.19 1.25
C THR A 167 -17.45 -11.68 1.42
N TYR A 168 -16.22 -11.22 1.67
CA TYR A 168 -15.91 -9.78 1.86
C TYR A 168 -15.38 -9.09 0.60
N GLY A 169 -15.42 -9.77 -0.58
CA GLY A 169 -14.72 -9.32 -1.77
C GLY A 169 -13.20 -9.43 -1.65
N MET A 170 -12.47 -9.18 -2.74
CA MET A 170 -11.00 -9.19 -2.71
C MET A 170 -10.44 -7.85 -2.22
N SER A 171 -9.49 -7.92 -1.28
CA SER A 171 -8.77 -6.74 -0.75
C SER A 171 -7.26 -6.80 -0.97
N VAL A 172 -6.75 -7.89 -1.53
CA VAL A 172 -5.32 -8.09 -1.79
C VAL A 172 -4.84 -7.16 -2.88
N SER A 173 -3.92 -6.26 -2.53
CA SER A 173 -3.36 -5.30 -3.48
C SER A 173 -2.20 -5.91 -4.26
N PRO A 174 -2.14 -5.75 -5.60
CA PRO A 174 -1.08 -6.28 -6.43
C PRO A 174 0.28 -5.68 -6.10
N VAL A 175 1.35 -6.43 -6.36
CA VAL A 175 2.75 -5.99 -6.30
C VAL A 175 3.44 -6.29 -7.62
N ALA A 176 4.39 -5.44 -8.01
CA ALA A 176 5.15 -5.67 -9.24
C ALA A 176 6.65 -5.54 -9.03
N GLU A 177 7.39 -6.30 -9.84
CA GLU A 177 8.82 -6.15 -10.01
C GLU A 177 9.26 -6.56 -11.41
N GLY A 178 10.10 -5.74 -12.05
CA GLY A 178 10.52 -5.97 -13.43
C GLY A 178 9.32 -6.02 -14.39
N ASN A 179 9.13 -7.12 -15.07
CA ASN A 179 7.99 -7.34 -15.98
C ASN A 179 6.90 -8.26 -15.38
N LEU A 180 6.90 -8.46 -14.08
CA LEU A 180 5.92 -9.29 -13.38
C LEU A 180 4.99 -8.44 -12.52
N VAL A 181 3.70 -8.77 -12.55
CA VAL A 181 2.70 -8.32 -11.59
C VAL A 181 2.16 -9.55 -10.87
N MET A 182 2.21 -9.51 -9.54
CA MET A 182 1.81 -10.65 -8.71
C MET A 182 0.64 -10.28 -7.83
N VAL A 183 -0.36 -11.14 -7.82
CA VAL A 183 -1.60 -10.95 -7.05
C VAL A 183 -2.30 -12.32 -6.89
N HIS A 184 -3.26 -12.38 -6.02
CA HIS A 184 -4.17 -13.52 -5.87
C HIS A 184 -5.47 -13.26 -6.65
N PRO A 185 -5.63 -13.75 -7.89
CA PRO A 185 -6.83 -13.54 -8.69
C PRO A 185 -7.99 -14.41 -8.25
N GLY A 186 -9.18 -14.10 -8.73
CA GLY A 186 -10.36 -14.90 -8.49
C GLY A 186 -10.83 -14.93 -7.03
N ASN A 187 -11.54 -15.99 -6.66
CA ASN A 187 -12.03 -16.20 -5.30
C ASN A 187 -10.93 -16.81 -4.43
N HIS A 188 -10.09 -15.97 -3.78
CA HIS A 188 -8.94 -16.40 -2.99
C HIS A 188 -8.01 -17.36 -3.76
N GLY A 189 -7.76 -17.06 -5.03
CA GLY A 189 -6.93 -17.89 -5.89
C GLY A 189 -5.47 -17.98 -5.45
N PRO A 190 -4.66 -18.82 -6.12
CA PRO A 190 -3.24 -18.94 -5.83
C PRO A 190 -2.50 -17.62 -6.13
N LEU A 191 -1.33 -17.41 -5.50
CA LEU A 191 -0.46 -16.31 -5.89
C LEU A 191 -0.02 -16.52 -7.34
N THR A 192 -0.43 -15.61 -8.22
CA THR A 192 -0.18 -15.70 -9.66
C THR A 192 0.63 -14.52 -10.13
N ALA A 193 1.69 -14.78 -10.89
CA ALA A 193 2.47 -13.78 -11.59
C ALA A 193 2.02 -13.68 -13.04
N PHE A 194 1.68 -12.49 -13.44
CA PHE A 194 1.31 -12.14 -14.80
C PHE A 194 2.44 -11.36 -15.47
N ASP A 195 2.62 -11.57 -16.76
CA ASP A 195 3.40 -10.64 -17.59
C ASP A 195 2.71 -9.27 -17.58
N ALA A 196 3.41 -8.25 -17.14
CA ALA A 196 2.83 -6.91 -16.97
C ALA A 196 2.32 -6.26 -18.27
N LYS A 197 2.85 -6.69 -19.42
CA LYS A 197 2.46 -6.14 -20.75
C LYS A 197 1.28 -6.87 -21.36
N THR A 198 1.24 -8.19 -21.20
CA THR A 198 0.31 -9.06 -21.95
C THR A 198 -0.77 -9.70 -21.08
N GLY A 199 -0.62 -9.73 -19.76
CA GLY A 199 -1.52 -10.45 -18.86
C GLY A 199 -1.34 -11.98 -18.91
N ALA A 200 -0.36 -12.50 -19.66
CA ALA A 200 -0.09 -13.93 -19.70
C ALA A 200 0.44 -14.42 -18.33
N VAL A 201 -0.10 -15.53 -17.85
CA VAL A 201 0.40 -16.17 -16.63
C VAL A 201 1.81 -16.67 -16.86
N ARG A 202 2.74 -16.27 -16.00
CA ARG A 202 4.14 -16.70 -16.00
C ARG A 202 4.35 -17.88 -15.06
N TRP A 203 3.75 -17.80 -13.89
CA TRP A 203 3.73 -18.89 -12.90
C TRP A 203 2.57 -18.68 -11.89
N SER A 204 2.22 -19.75 -11.18
CA SER A 204 1.28 -19.71 -10.06
C SER A 204 1.81 -20.58 -8.92
N ALA A 205 1.87 -20.03 -7.72
CA ALA A 205 2.21 -20.76 -6.51
C ALA A 205 0.94 -21.24 -5.80
N PRO A 206 0.86 -22.50 -5.39
CA PRO A 206 -0.34 -23.04 -4.75
C PRO A 206 -0.63 -22.40 -3.40
N GLY A 207 -1.89 -22.39 -3.02
CA GLY A 207 -2.38 -21.87 -1.74
C GLY A 207 -3.58 -20.97 -1.93
N ARG A 208 -4.55 -21.06 -1.02
CA ARG A 208 -5.72 -20.18 -1.01
C ARG A 208 -5.35 -18.89 -0.27
N ALA A 209 -5.49 -17.75 -0.93
CA ALA A 209 -5.18 -16.45 -0.36
C ALA A 209 -5.87 -16.19 0.99
N SER A 210 -5.19 -15.43 1.85
CA SER A 210 -5.81 -14.62 2.89
C SER A 210 -6.30 -13.29 2.31
N TYR A 211 -6.61 -12.29 3.15
CA TYR A 211 -6.86 -10.91 2.71
C TYR A 211 -5.57 -10.05 2.75
N ALA A 212 -4.44 -10.62 3.15
CA ALA A 212 -3.15 -9.93 3.22
C ALA A 212 -2.52 -9.72 1.85
N SER A 213 -1.99 -8.53 1.62
CA SER A 213 -1.28 -8.21 0.39
C SER A 213 0.16 -8.77 0.40
N PRO A 214 0.67 -9.32 -0.71
CA PRO A 214 2.04 -9.82 -0.79
C PRO A 214 3.07 -8.69 -0.78
N ILE A 215 4.29 -9.00 -0.35
CA ILE A 215 5.47 -8.12 -0.49
C ILE A 215 6.55 -8.82 -1.31
N VAL A 216 7.40 -8.03 -1.97
CA VAL A 216 8.62 -8.52 -2.62
C VAL A 216 9.82 -8.09 -1.79
N THR A 217 10.68 -9.03 -1.42
CA THR A 217 11.81 -8.76 -0.53
C THR A 217 12.98 -9.71 -0.79
N ASP A 218 14.17 -9.32 -0.33
CA ASP A 218 15.34 -10.20 -0.28
C ASP A 218 15.45 -10.80 1.11
N LEU A 219 15.51 -12.13 1.18
CA LEU A 219 15.87 -12.85 2.39
C LEU A 219 16.97 -13.85 2.06
N GLN A 220 18.03 -13.85 2.85
CA GLN A 220 19.20 -14.72 2.65
C GLN A 220 19.82 -14.59 1.24
N GLY A 221 19.76 -13.39 0.63
CA GLY A 221 20.27 -13.15 -0.73
C GLY A 221 19.37 -13.68 -1.85
N VAL A 222 18.16 -14.14 -1.53
CA VAL A 222 17.20 -14.65 -2.52
C VAL A 222 16.01 -13.69 -2.65
N ARG A 223 15.79 -13.18 -3.87
CA ARG A 223 14.63 -12.35 -4.20
C ARG A 223 13.38 -13.19 -4.25
N GLN A 224 12.38 -12.85 -3.43
CA GLN A 224 11.19 -13.66 -3.25
C GLN A 224 9.94 -12.82 -2.95
N VAL A 225 8.78 -13.42 -3.17
CA VAL A 225 7.49 -12.89 -2.73
C VAL A 225 7.14 -13.54 -1.41
N VAL A 226 6.85 -12.74 -0.41
CA VAL A 226 6.26 -13.22 0.85
C VAL A 226 4.78 -12.94 0.82
N THR A 227 3.97 -13.97 1.05
CA THR A 227 2.50 -13.88 1.06
C THR A 227 1.91 -14.70 2.19
N MET A 228 0.65 -14.45 2.48
CA MET A 228 -0.12 -15.22 3.46
C MET A 228 -1.26 -15.95 2.78
N THR A 229 -1.49 -17.17 3.21
CA THR A 229 -2.67 -17.96 2.88
C THR A 229 -3.61 -18.02 4.10
N ALA A 230 -4.74 -18.69 3.97
CA ALA A 230 -5.62 -18.97 5.11
C ALA A 230 -4.95 -19.85 6.18
N ASN A 231 -3.88 -20.58 5.82
CA ASN A 231 -3.27 -21.61 6.68
C ASN A 231 -1.78 -21.38 6.98
N SER A 232 -1.10 -20.49 6.27
CA SER A 232 0.34 -20.36 6.37
C SER A 232 0.89 -19.02 5.87
N VAL A 233 2.13 -18.74 6.25
CA VAL A 233 2.98 -17.69 5.66
C VAL A 233 3.96 -18.37 4.71
N LEU A 234 4.10 -17.86 3.49
CA LEU A 234 4.91 -18.45 2.42
C LEU A 234 5.97 -17.49 1.91
N GLY A 235 7.16 -18.04 1.61
CA GLY A 235 8.13 -17.43 0.71
C GLY A 235 8.12 -18.17 -0.63
N VAL A 236 7.99 -17.40 -1.72
CA VAL A 236 7.86 -17.92 -3.09
C VAL A 236 8.93 -17.31 -3.97
N SER A 237 9.64 -18.12 -4.74
CA SER A 237 10.63 -17.68 -5.72
C SER A 237 10.03 -16.72 -6.74
N MET A 238 10.66 -15.57 -6.92
CA MET A 238 10.29 -14.61 -7.97
C MET A 238 10.44 -15.17 -9.39
N ALA A 239 11.35 -16.11 -9.59
CA ALA A 239 11.70 -16.58 -10.92
C ALA A 239 10.63 -17.50 -11.53
N ASP A 240 10.05 -18.39 -10.71
CA ASP A 240 9.24 -19.50 -11.20
C ASP A 240 8.04 -19.88 -10.31
N GLY A 241 7.81 -19.17 -9.21
CA GLY A 241 6.71 -19.45 -8.28
C GLY A 241 6.93 -20.66 -7.38
N THR A 242 8.14 -21.25 -7.37
CA THR A 242 8.46 -22.36 -6.46
C THR A 242 8.39 -21.90 -5.00
N ARG A 243 7.71 -22.68 -4.16
CA ARG A 243 7.69 -22.43 -2.73
C ARG A 243 9.08 -22.67 -2.13
N LEU A 244 9.67 -21.63 -1.56
CA LEU A 244 10.97 -21.69 -0.90
C LEU A 244 10.81 -22.17 0.54
N TRP A 245 9.91 -21.58 1.28
CA TRP A 245 9.62 -21.91 2.67
C TRP A 245 8.16 -21.71 3.01
N GLU A 246 7.72 -22.32 4.08
CA GLU A 246 6.38 -22.23 4.62
C GLU A 246 6.41 -22.33 6.14
N HIS A 247 5.65 -21.47 6.81
CA HIS A 247 5.35 -21.57 8.23
C HIS A 247 3.83 -21.76 8.40
N ALA A 248 3.41 -22.89 8.97
CA ALA A 248 2.00 -23.18 9.22
C ALA A 248 1.45 -22.22 10.28
N TRP A 249 0.41 -21.48 9.92
CA TRP A 249 -0.27 -20.54 10.81
C TRP A 249 -1.76 -20.42 10.45
N PRO A 250 -2.55 -21.48 10.71
CA PRO A 250 -3.94 -21.55 10.29
C PRO A 250 -4.78 -20.51 11.04
N ALA A 251 -5.55 -19.74 10.29
CA ALA A 251 -6.45 -18.72 10.85
C ALA A 251 -7.51 -19.35 11.76
N ARG A 252 -7.80 -18.69 12.88
CA ARG A 252 -8.86 -19.08 13.83
C ARG A 252 -10.18 -18.33 13.56
N GLY A 253 -10.51 -18.09 12.32
CA GLY A 253 -11.67 -17.31 11.88
C GLY A 253 -11.40 -16.66 10.55
N THR A 254 -11.59 -15.34 10.45
CA THR A 254 -11.25 -14.61 9.23
C THR A 254 -9.74 -14.66 8.97
N PRO A 255 -9.30 -15.09 7.78
CA PRO A 255 -7.88 -15.07 7.42
C PRO A 255 -7.29 -13.66 7.52
N SER A 256 -6.00 -13.57 7.82
CA SER A 256 -5.30 -12.30 8.03
C SER A 256 -5.45 -11.31 6.87
N ALA A 257 -5.66 -10.03 7.21
CA ALA A 257 -5.59 -8.90 6.29
C ALA A 257 -4.28 -8.07 6.47
N ILE A 258 -3.37 -8.54 7.31
CA ILE A 258 -2.13 -7.82 7.64
C ILE A 258 -1.05 -8.18 6.64
N THR A 259 -0.61 -7.18 5.88
CA THR A 259 0.53 -7.28 4.98
C THR A 259 1.79 -7.64 5.77
N PRO A 260 2.55 -8.69 5.40
CA PRO A 260 3.81 -9.00 6.03
C PRO A 260 4.74 -7.79 6.05
N THR A 261 5.44 -7.57 7.15
CA THR A 261 6.39 -6.47 7.30
C THR A 261 7.79 -7.03 7.44
N ARG A 262 8.71 -6.62 6.55
CA ARG A 262 10.11 -6.99 6.69
C ARG A 262 10.76 -6.17 7.81
N TYR A 263 11.49 -6.87 8.66
CA TYR A 263 12.39 -6.27 9.64
C TYR A 263 13.72 -7.03 9.62
N GLU A 264 14.78 -6.38 9.11
CA GLU A 264 16.11 -6.99 8.92
C GLU A 264 16.04 -8.33 8.14
N ASP A 265 16.37 -9.46 8.79
CA ASP A 265 16.30 -10.82 8.24
C ASP A 265 15.00 -11.57 8.64
N THR A 266 14.05 -10.86 9.26
CA THR A 266 12.78 -11.42 9.72
C THR A 266 11.58 -10.87 8.94
N ILE A 267 10.47 -11.60 9.04
CA ILE A 267 9.15 -11.20 8.56
C ILE A 267 8.21 -11.16 9.75
N ILE A 268 7.68 -9.98 10.05
CA ILE A 268 6.66 -9.79 11.08
C ILE A 268 5.28 -9.96 10.44
N VAL A 269 4.45 -10.80 11.05
CA VAL A 269 3.07 -11.08 10.63
C VAL A 269 2.12 -10.95 11.81
N GLY A 270 0.86 -10.67 11.53
CA GLY A 270 -0.19 -10.54 12.54
C GLY A 270 -1.51 -11.12 12.03
N SER A 271 -2.39 -11.56 12.94
CA SER A 271 -3.73 -12.04 12.58
C SER A 271 -4.68 -11.88 13.76
N GLN A 272 -5.97 -11.77 13.43
CA GLN A 272 -7.05 -11.63 14.40
C GLN A 272 -7.05 -12.79 15.41
N GLY A 273 -7.04 -12.46 16.70
CA GLY A 273 -7.08 -13.44 17.80
C GLY A 273 -5.83 -14.31 17.93
N MET A 274 -4.81 -14.12 17.08
CA MET A 274 -3.59 -14.93 17.09
C MET A 274 -2.35 -14.16 17.55
N GLY A 275 -2.42 -12.83 17.59
CA GLY A 275 -1.31 -11.99 17.99
C GLY A 275 -0.41 -11.57 16.84
N VAL A 276 0.87 -11.35 17.17
CA VAL A 276 1.94 -10.91 16.26
C VAL A 276 3.16 -11.82 16.46
N MET A 277 3.84 -12.13 15.36
CA MET A 277 4.97 -13.07 15.36
C MET A 277 6.04 -12.59 14.38
N ALA A 278 7.32 -12.77 14.72
CA ALA A 278 8.45 -12.61 13.83
C ALA A 278 9.02 -13.96 13.40
N LEU A 279 9.10 -14.16 12.10
CA LEU A 279 9.63 -15.36 11.46
C LEU A 279 11.00 -15.05 10.84
N ARG A 280 11.97 -15.95 11.02
CA ARG A 280 13.29 -15.88 10.36
C ARG A 280 13.44 -17.06 9.40
N PRO A 281 13.17 -16.86 8.10
CA PRO A 281 13.54 -17.85 7.10
C PRO A 281 15.05 -17.89 6.91
N THR A 282 15.63 -19.09 6.92
CA THR A 282 17.06 -19.32 6.70
C THR A 282 17.27 -20.39 5.65
N VAL A 283 18.38 -20.31 4.90
CA VAL A 283 18.76 -21.31 3.90
C VAL A 283 20.13 -21.89 4.23
N ARG A 284 20.24 -23.23 4.28
CA ARG A 284 21.49 -23.94 4.50
C ARG A 284 21.59 -25.11 3.51
N GLY A 285 22.65 -25.12 2.71
CA GLY A 285 22.85 -26.18 1.71
C GLY A 285 21.71 -26.28 0.68
N GLY A 286 21.02 -25.15 0.38
CA GLY A 286 19.87 -25.10 -0.51
C GLY A 286 18.52 -25.47 0.12
N ALA A 287 18.50 -25.95 1.36
CA ALA A 287 17.27 -26.25 2.10
C ALA A 287 16.85 -25.05 2.97
N TRP A 288 15.57 -24.67 2.88
CA TRP A 288 14.97 -23.61 3.69
C TRP A 288 14.38 -24.17 4.99
N SER A 289 14.54 -23.40 6.05
CA SER A 289 13.85 -23.58 7.33
C SER A 289 13.31 -22.25 7.84
N VAL A 290 12.35 -22.28 8.75
CA VAL A 290 11.77 -21.06 9.35
C VAL A 290 11.74 -21.22 10.86
N ASP A 291 12.38 -20.28 11.55
CA ASP A 291 12.38 -20.20 13.00
C ASP A 291 11.42 -19.09 13.45
N VAL A 292 10.68 -19.31 14.52
CA VAL A 292 9.96 -18.25 15.25
C VAL A 292 10.96 -17.55 16.15
N VAL A 293 11.22 -16.27 15.89
CA VAL A 293 12.15 -15.46 16.69
C VAL A 293 11.49 -15.02 17.99
N TRP A 294 10.27 -14.52 17.87
CA TRP A 294 9.40 -14.17 18.98
C TRP A 294 7.93 -14.21 18.52
N GLU A 295 7.06 -14.40 19.48
CA GLU A 295 5.61 -14.26 19.31
C GLU A 295 5.02 -13.59 20.55
N THR A 296 3.94 -12.83 20.35
CA THR A 296 3.18 -12.20 21.43
C THR A 296 1.70 -12.24 21.13
N THR A 297 0.91 -12.52 22.15
CA THR A 297 -0.55 -12.39 22.11
C THR A 297 -1.04 -11.20 22.92
N GLU A 298 -0.16 -10.35 23.45
CA GLU A 298 -0.55 -9.15 24.20
C GLU A 298 -1.26 -8.14 23.32
N VAL A 299 -0.88 -8.04 22.05
CA VAL A 299 -1.57 -7.31 20.98
C VAL A 299 -2.08 -8.28 19.92
N SER A 300 -3.08 -7.89 19.15
CA SER A 300 -3.67 -8.69 18.08
C SER A 300 -4.10 -7.77 16.94
N LEU A 301 -3.79 -8.14 15.70
CA LEU A 301 -4.02 -7.32 14.53
C LEU A 301 -5.17 -7.89 13.70
N PHE A 302 -6.13 -7.04 13.33
CA PHE A 302 -7.25 -7.44 12.48
C PHE A 302 -7.17 -6.81 11.08
N LEU A 303 -7.47 -5.52 10.95
CA LEU A 303 -7.48 -4.80 9.65
C LEU A 303 -6.41 -3.71 9.58
N SER A 304 -5.98 -3.19 10.75
CA SER A 304 -5.00 -2.11 10.85
C SER A 304 -3.59 -2.63 10.65
N ASN A 305 -2.98 -2.27 9.53
CA ASN A 305 -1.60 -2.64 9.22
C ASN A 305 -0.61 -1.78 10.01
N PRO A 306 0.30 -2.38 10.81
CA PRO A 306 1.28 -1.64 11.57
C PRO A 306 2.38 -1.07 10.68
N VAL A 307 3.13 -0.08 11.20
CA VAL A 307 4.33 0.45 10.58
C VAL A 307 5.54 0.27 11.48
N LEU A 308 6.70 0.08 10.88
CA LEU A 308 7.96 -0.04 11.57
C LEU A 308 8.73 1.29 11.47
N VAL A 309 9.12 1.86 12.61
CA VAL A 309 10.03 3.00 12.69
C VAL A 309 11.22 2.60 13.54
N ASP A 310 12.41 2.63 12.96
CA ASP A 310 13.64 2.09 13.58
C ASP A 310 13.39 0.63 14.06
N HIS A 311 13.52 0.34 15.34
CA HIS A 311 13.31 -0.96 15.97
C HIS A 311 11.93 -1.10 16.64
N THR A 312 10.94 -0.31 16.24
CA THR A 312 9.64 -0.28 16.93
C THR A 312 8.49 -0.40 15.95
N LEU A 313 7.61 -1.36 16.20
CA LEU A 313 6.36 -1.57 15.47
C LEU A 313 5.24 -0.79 16.15
N PHE A 314 4.59 0.11 15.41
CA PHE A 314 3.44 0.91 15.85
C PHE A 314 2.18 0.51 15.13
N GLY A 315 1.07 0.41 15.84
CA GLY A 315 -0.20 0.03 15.23
C GLY A 315 -1.39 0.15 16.16
N LEU A 316 -2.53 -0.37 15.70
CA LEU A 316 -3.75 -0.54 16.48
C LEU A 316 -4.00 -2.03 16.70
N SER A 317 -4.10 -2.44 17.96
CA SER A 317 -4.60 -3.75 18.36
C SER A 317 -6.12 -3.76 18.37
N GLU A 318 -6.76 -4.84 17.89
CA GLU A 318 -8.22 -5.03 18.01
C GLU A 318 -8.67 -5.24 19.47
N LYS A 319 -7.71 -5.59 20.35
CA LYS A 319 -7.99 -5.78 21.78
C LYS A 319 -8.49 -4.49 22.40
N ALA A 320 -9.25 -4.62 23.49
CA ALA A 320 -9.85 -3.50 24.20
C ALA A 320 -10.70 -2.57 23.32
N ARG A 321 -11.25 -3.07 22.19
CA ARG A 321 -12.02 -2.33 21.18
C ARG A 321 -11.19 -1.23 20.50
N GLY A 322 -9.99 -1.59 20.09
CA GLY A 322 -9.03 -0.68 19.48
C GLY A 322 -8.14 0.03 20.48
N GLN A 323 -6.87 -0.36 20.49
CA GLN A 323 -5.87 0.19 21.39
C GLN A 323 -4.55 0.36 20.65
N TYR A 324 -4.05 1.60 20.55
CA TYR A 324 -2.74 1.86 19.97
C TYR A 324 -1.66 1.19 20.80
N PHE A 325 -0.59 0.79 20.14
CA PHE A 325 0.54 0.12 20.79
C PHE A 325 1.87 0.50 20.14
N ALA A 326 2.94 0.40 20.92
CA ALA A 326 4.31 0.22 20.44
C ALA A 326 4.84 -1.12 20.93
N LEU A 327 5.53 -1.83 20.01
CA LEU A 327 6.13 -3.13 20.26
C LEU A 327 7.59 -3.10 19.80
N ASP A 328 8.48 -3.61 20.61
CA ASP A 328 9.88 -3.78 20.27
C ASP A 328 10.03 -4.86 19.20
N ALA A 329 10.58 -4.51 18.03
CA ALA A 329 10.65 -5.39 16.88
C ALA A 329 11.71 -6.49 17.02
N ASP A 330 12.69 -6.33 17.92
CA ASP A 330 13.73 -7.32 18.18
C ASP A 330 13.22 -8.46 19.08
N THR A 331 12.35 -8.13 20.04
CA THR A 331 11.96 -9.04 21.13
C THR A 331 10.49 -9.39 21.17
N GLY A 332 9.62 -8.62 20.49
CA GLY A 332 8.17 -8.77 20.58
C GLY A 332 7.55 -8.21 21.87
N ALA A 333 8.35 -7.57 22.72
CA ALA A 333 7.87 -6.97 23.96
C ALA A 333 6.99 -5.75 23.69
N VAL A 334 5.82 -5.67 24.33
CA VAL A 334 4.98 -4.47 24.27
C VAL A 334 5.62 -3.38 25.12
N LEU A 335 5.96 -2.25 24.49
CA LEU A 335 6.59 -1.11 25.14
C LEU A 335 5.56 -0.24 25.85
N TRP A 336 4.42 0.01 25.20
CA TRP A 336 3.28 0.70 25.76
C TRP A 336 1.97 0.32 25.04
N LEU A 337 0.88 0.51 25.74
CA LEU A 337 -0.49 0.45 25.24
C LEU A 337 -1.17 1.80 25.52
N GLY A 338 -1.79 2.37 24.50
CA GLY A 338 -2.61 3.58 24.61
C GLY A 338 -3.93 3.33 25.35
N PRO A 339 -4.81 4.33 25.47
CA PRO A 339 -6.15 4.14 26.00
C PRO A 339 -6.96 3.13 25.18
N PRO A 340 -7.94 2.42 25.78
CA PRO A 340 -8.86 1.54 25.05
C PRO A 340 -9.89 2.34 24.23
N ARG A 341 -10.57 1.67 23.28
CA ARG A 341 -11.69 2.23 22.47
C ARG A 341 -11.30 3.45 21.65
N GLN A 342 -10.16 3.35 20.99
CA GLN A 342 -9.66 4.45 20.15
C GLN A 342 -10.29 4.43 18.75
N ALA A 343 -10.43 3.27 18.12
CA ALA A 343 -11.01 3.10 16.80
C ALA A 343 -11.34 1.62 16.54
N GLU A 344 -12.24 1.32 15.61
CA GLU A 344 -12.42 -0.06 15.12
C GLU A 344 -11.32 -0.42 14.13
N ASN A 345 -10.88 0.57 13.33
CA ASN A 345 -9.77 0.45 12.39
C ASN A 345 -8.99 1.76 12.31
N THR A 346 -7.70 1.66 12.06
CA THR A 346 -6.80 2.80 11.81
C THR A 346 -5.85 2.46 10.66
N ALA A 347 -5.79 3.34 9.68
CA ALA A 347 -4.74 3.30 8.67
C ALA A 347 -3.52 4.08 9.16
N VAL A 348 -2.39 3.41 9.31
CA VAL A 348 -1.15 4.01 9.80
C VAL A 348 -0.20 4.28 8.64
N VAL A 349 0.23 5.55 8.49
CA VAL A 349 1.27 5.97 7.55
C VAL A 349 2.38 6.67 8.33
N LYS A 350 3.63 6.28 8.10
CA LYS A 350 4.80 6.94 8.70
C LYS A 350 5.43 7.95 7.74
N ALA A 351 5.89 9.09 8.27
CA ALA A 351 6.67 10.07 7.53
C ALA A 351 7.84 10.52 8.42
N GLY A 352 9.01 9.93 8.21
CA GLY A 352 10.12 10.05 9.14
C GLY A 352 9.75 9.48 10.52
N ARG A 353 9.76 10.34 11.55
CA ARG A 353 9.36 9.98 12.93
C ARG A 353 7.92 10.38 13.26
N LEU A 354 7.13 10.78 12.29
CA LEU A 354 5.71 11.05 12.44
C LEU A 354 4.89 9.85 12.02
N LEU A 355 3.81 9.61 12.74
CA LEU A 355 2.76 8.65 12.43
C LEU A 355 1.48 9.41 12.12
N PHE A 356 0.90 9.17 10.97
CA PHE A 356 -0.42 9.64 10.57
C PHE A 356 -1.41 8.50 10.76
N LEU A 357 -2.35 8.66 11.66
CA LEU A 357 -3.30 7.66 12.12
C LEU A 357 -4.69 8.08 11.66
N LEU A 358 -5.15 7.56 10.52
CA LEU A 358 -6.50 7.84 10.02
C LEU A 358 -7.46 6.79 10.55
N ASN A 359 -8.30 7.18 11.48
CA ASN A 359 -9.34 6.35 12.07
C ASN A 359 -10.53 6.17 11.12
N ASP A 360 -11.30 5.12 11.35
CA ASP A 360 -12.48 4.77 10.55
C ASP A 360 -13.63 5.79 10.66
N ASP A 361 -13.64 6.65 11.69
CA ASP A 361 -14.60 7.74 11.89
C ASP A 361 -14.23 9.08 11.21
N GLY A 362 -13.10 9.11 10.49
CA GLY A 362 -12.62 10.31 9.78
C GLY A 362 -11.76 11.24 10.63
N GLU A 363 -11.32 10.83 11.81
CA GLU A 363 -10.28 11.53 12.56
C GLU A 363 -8.89 11.15 12.03
N LEU A 364 -8.09 12.16 11.70
CA LEU A 364 -6.67 12.02 11.40
C LEU A 364 -5.86 12.55 12.59
N MET A 365 -5.18 11.67 13.28
CA MET A 365 -4.21 12.04 14.31
C MET A 365 -2.80 12.04 13.75
N VAL A 366 -1.97 12.94 14.24
CA VAL A 366 -0.53 12.95 13.99
C VAL A 366 0.19 12.74 15.32
N GLU A 367 1.09 11.78 15.35
CA GLU A 367 1.84 11.40 16.54
C GLU A 367 3.33 11.29 16.24
N ARG A 368 4.17 11.51 17.24
CA ARG A 368 5.59 11.15 17.17
C ARG A 368 5.78 9.68 17.53
N SER A 369 6.59 8.95 16.74
CA SER A 369 6.93 7.56 16.99
C SER A 369 7.82 7.42 18.24
N ARG A 370 7.22 7.46 19.43
CA ARG A 370 7.92 7.37 20.72
C ARG A 370 7.85 5.97 21.28
N ARG A 371 8.94 5.53 21.90
CA ARG A 371 9.00 4.22 22.58
C ARG A 371 8.43 4.23 24.00
N ASP A 372 8.20 5.41 24.57
CA ASP A 372 7.86 5.63 25.98
C ASP A 372 6.41 6.07 26.22
N GLY A 373 5.60 6.24 25.17
CA GLY A 373 4.19 6.59 25.34
C GLY A 373 3.50 7.09 24.07
N PHE A 374 2.17 7.19 24.16
CA PHE A 374 1.27 7.71 23.14
C PHE A 374 0.95 9.18 23.45
N ASP A 375 1.36 10.10 22.59
CA ASP A 375 1.19 11.54 22.76
C ASP A 375 0.99 12.21 21.38
N PRO A 376 -0.24 12.30 20.87
CA PRO A 376 -0.52 12.89 19.58
C PRO A 376 -0.28 14.41 19.59
N VAL A 377 0.43 14.91 18.57
CA VAL A 377 0.78 16.32 18.41
C VAL A 377 -0.30 17.13 17.71
N ALA A 378 -1.19 16.49 16.94
CA ALA A 378 -2.31 17.14 16.25
C ALA A 378 -3.45 16.15 15.99
N ARG A 379 -4.68 16.68 15.88
CA ARG A 379 -5.89 15.94 15.53
C ARG A 379 -6.75 16.78 14.59
N TYR A 380 -7.27 16.13 13.53
CA TYR A 380 -8.05 16.79 12.49
C TYR A 380 -9.26 15.96 12.11
N SER A 381 -10.41 16.58 11.93
CA SER A 381 -11.55 15.94 11.27
C SER A 381 -11.38 16.11 9.75
N VAL A 382 -11.12 15.01 9.04
CA VAL A 382 -10.84 15.04 7.58
C VAL A 382 -11.95 14.41 6.74
N ALA A 383 -12.88 13.72 7.37
CA ALA A 383 -14.05 13.14 6.70
C ALA A 383 -15.25 13.07 7.66
N THR A 384 -16.47 12.98 7.10
CA THR A 384 -17.72 12.80 7.85
C THR A 384 -18.32 11.40 7.62
N ASN A 385 -17.76 10.64 6.68
CA ASN A 385 -18.14 9.27 6.40
C ASN A 385 -16.96 8.33 6.74
N ALA A 386 -17.22 7.04 6.81
CA ALA A 386 -16.21 6.05 7.15
C ALA A 386 -14.96 6.11 6.25
N THR A 387 -13.79 6.02 6.87
CA THR A 387 -12.46 6.09 6.24
C THR A 387 -11.69 4.79 6.46
N TRP A 388 -12.01 3.76 5.68
CA TRP A 388 -11.31 2.47 5.74
C TRP A 388 -10.10 2.39 4.80
N ALA A 389 -10.02 3.33 3.84
CA ALA A 389 -8.88 3.44 2.94
C ALA A 389 -7.69 4.07 3.66
N GLN A 390 -6.48 3.58 3.38
CA GLN A 390 -5.27 4.26 3.83
C GLN A 390 -5.16 5.63 3.15
N PRO A 391 -4.76 6.71 3.83
CA PRO A 391 -4.50 7.98 3.18
C PRO A 391 -3.24 7.88 2.32
N ALA A 392 -3.21 8.55 1.18
CA ALA A 392 -1.97 8.74 0.42
C ALA A 392 -1.35 10.09 0.80
N ILE A 393 -0.10 10.05 1.27
CA ILE A 393 0.65 11.25 1.62
C ILE A 393 1.78 11.45 0.61
N SER A 394 1.71 12.57 -0.11
CA SER A 394 2.61 12.92 -1.22
C SER A 394 3.23 14.29 -0.97
N GLY A 395 4.42 14.36 -0.36
CA GLY A 395 4.91 15.59 0.25
C GLY A 395 3.94 16.04 1.34
N ASN A 396 3.56 17.32 1.37
CA ASN A 396 2.59 17.86 2.33
C ASN A 396 1.13 17.80 1.84
N ARG A 397 0.84 17.01 0.79
CA ARG A 397 -0.52 16.74 0.29
C ARG A 397 -1.04 15.45 0.91
N ILE A 398 -2.21 15.51 1.53
CA ILE A 398 -2.86 14.39 2.21
C ILE A 398 -4.16 14.08 1.48
N PHE A 399 -4.21 12.97 0.75
CA PHE A 399 -5.37 12.50 0.02
C PHE A 399 -6.14 11.50 0.87
N VAL A 400 -7.37 11.85 1.24
CA VAL A 400 -8.24 11.03 2.07
C VAL A 400 -9.45 10.57 1.25
N LYS A 401 -9.63 9.26 1.14
CA LYS A 401 -10.79 8.63 0.54
C LYS A 401 -11.76 8.20 1.65
N ASP A 402 -12.96 8.77 1.67
CA ASP A 402 -14.09 8.25 2.45
C ASP A 402 -14.89 7.23 1.61
N VAL A 403 -16.09 6.85 2.03
CA VAL A 403 -16.93 5.87 1.31
C VAL A 403 -17.02 6.15 -0.18
N SER A 404 -17.26 7.43 -0.59
CA SER A 404 -17.54 7.79 -1.98
C SER A 404 -16.71 8.97 -2.50
N SER A 405 -16.10 9.76 -1.62
CA SER A 405 -15.39 10.98 -1.99
C SER A 405 -13.88 10.85 -1.81
N LEU A 406 -13.14 11.55 -2.65
CA LEU A 406 -11.72 11.82 -2.45
C LEU A 406 -11.53 13.30 -2.12
N THR A 407 -10.76 13.58 -1.08
CA THR A 407 -10.46 14.94 -0.60
C THR A 407 -8.96 15.16 -0.54
N LEU A 408 -8.49 16.30 -1.05
CA LEU A 408 -7.13 16.77 -0.83
C LEU A 408 -7.11 17.76 0.33
N TRP A 409 -6.26 17.47 1.30
CA TRP A 409 -5.93 18.34 2.43
C TRP A 409 -4.47 18.77 2.38
N THR A 410 -4.19 19.97 2.87
CA THR A 410 -2.84 20.53 3.06
C THR A 410 -2.71 21.17 4.42
N LEU A 411 -1.46 21.40 4.83
CA LEU A 411 -1.12 22.06 6.11
C LEU A 411 -1.18 23.59 6.03
N GLU A 412 -1.37 24.15 4.83
CA GLU A 412 -1.45 25.59 4.56
C GLU A 412 -2.86 25.99 4.18
#